data_87bea93ccc5608cf9c127a97cc623139
#
_entry.id   87bea93ccc5608cf9c127a97cc623139
#
_cell.length_a   1.000
_cell.length_b   1.000
_cell.length_c   1.000
_cell.angle_alpha   90.00
_cell.angle_beta   90.00
_cell.angle_gamma   90.00
#
_symmetry.space_group_name_H-M   'P 1'
#
loop_
_entity.id
_entity.type
_entity.pdbx_description
1 polymer ?
#
loop_
_entity_poly.entity_id
_entity_poly.type
_entity_poly.pdbx_seq_one_letter_code
_entity_poly.pdbx_strand_id
1 'polypeptide(L)' 'KNTIIIVRPIEFEELEAGMTVGYLTKNGDRVLHQLVRRAGRDAWIAKGINNTHEDREYVTEKNLLGVLYTVLYNEASEVR' A
#
# COMPACT_ATOMS: atom_id res chain seq x y z
N LYS A 1 2.13 -21.55 2.69
CA LYS A 1 1.13 -20.67 2.39
C LYS A 1 1.65 -19.39 1.83
N ASN A 2 1.35 -19.24 0.62
CA ASN A 2 1.85 -18.11 -0.13
C ASN A 2 0.74 -17.11 -0.35
N THR A 3 1.11 -15.86 -0.25
CA THR A 3 0.18 -14.78 -0.49
C THR A 3 0.76 -13.94 -1.60
N ILE A 4 -0.04 -13.68 -2.61
CA ILE A 4 0.35 -12.83 -3.71
C ILE A 4 -0.52 -11.60 -3.64
N ILE A 5 0.14 -10.45 -3.58
CA ILE A 5 -0.55 -9.18 -3.51
C ILE A 5 -0.40 -8.50 -4.85
N ILE A 6 -1.52 -8.15 -5.44
CA ILE A 6 -1.53 -7.52 -6.75
C ILE A 6 -2.00 -6.09 -6.59
N VAL A 7 -1.17 -5.17 -7.03
CA VAL A 7 -1.53 -3.76 -7.07
C VAL A 7 -1.66 -3.35 -8.52
N ARG A 8 -2.45 -2.33 -8.76
CA ARG A 8 -2.63 -1.82 -10.10
C ARG A 8 -2.24 -0.35 -10.12
N PRO A 9 -1.81 0.14 -11.26
CA PRO A 9 -1.43 1.54 -11.36
C PRO A 9 -2.61 2.45 -11.04
N ILE A 10 -2.29 3.58 -10.45
CA ILE A 10 -3.28 4.62 -10.18
C ILE A 10 -2.55 5.94 -10.29
N GLU A 11 -3.25 6.94 -10.80
CA GLU A 11 -2.68 8.27 -10.85
C GLU A 11 -2.63 8.84 -9.45
N PHE A 12 -1.55 9.53 -9.14
CA PHE A 12 -1.38 10.08 -7.81
C PHE A 12 -2.55 10.98 -7.42
N GLU A 13 -3.07 11.71 -8.42
CA GLU A 13 -4.18 12.63 -8.16
C GLU A 13 -5.48 11.93 -7.81
N GLU A 14 -5.57 10.65 -8.08
CA GLU A 14 -6.79 9.89 -7.78
C GLU A 14 -6.77 9.24 -6.41
N LEU A 15 -5.68 9.39 -5.67
CA LEU A 15 -5.60 8.80 -4.35
C LEU A 15 -6.57 9.46 -3.39
N GLU A 16 -7.13 8.67 -2.50
CA GLU A 16 -8.07 9.14 -1.50
C GLU A 16 -7.77 8.45 -0.17
N ALA A 17 -8.12 9.13 0.90
CA ALA A 17 -8.00 8.55 2.22
C ALA A 17 -8.81 7.27 2.28
N GLY A 18 -8.26 6.27 2.95
CA GLY A 18 -8.89 4.97 3.07
C GLY A 18 -8.41 3.96 2.06
N MET A 19 -7.80 4.40 0.98
CA MET A 19 -7.27 3.47 0.00
C MET A 19 -6.06 2.74 0.55
N THR A 20 -5.93 1.49 0.19
CA THR A 20 -4.75 0.70 0.52
C THR A 20 -3.83 0.71 -0.68
N VAL A 21 -2.61 1.15 -0.46
CA VAL A 21 -1.65 1.28 -1.56
C VAL A 21 -0.37 0.57 -1.21
N GLY A 22 0.36 0.18 -2.25
CA GLY A 22 1.71 -0.30 -2.09
C GLY A 22 2.68 0.82 -2.38
N TYR A 23 3.70 0.95 -1.57
CA TYR A 23 4.74 1.92 -1.85
C TYR A 23 6.08 1.40 -1.39
N LEU A 24 7.12 2.04 -1.88
CA LEU A 24 8.49 1.60 -1.65
C LEU A 24 9.11 2.49 -0.58
N THR A 25 9.65 1.87 0.46
CA THR A 25 10.30 2.63 1.52
C THR A 25 11.72 2.98 1.12
N LYS A 26 12.33 3.86 1.90
CA LYS A 26 13.71 4.25 1.66
C LYS A 26 14.66 3.08 1.73
N ASN A 27 14.31 2.09 2.54
CA ASN A 27 15.16 0.91 2.68
C ASN A 27 14.96 -0.11 1.58
N GLY A 28 14.07 0.18 0.65
CA GLY A 28 13.82 -0.74 -0.45
C GLY A 28 12.75 -1.76 -0.18
N ASP A 29 12.03 -1.63 0.92
CA ASP A 29 10.95 -2.55 1.24
C ASP A 29 9.66 -2.10 0.55
N ARG A 30 8.91 -3.08 0.11
CA ARG A 30 7.57 -2.84 -0.42
C ARG A 30 6.59 -3.07 0.69
N VAL A 31 5.77 -2.07 0.97
CA VAL A 31 4.78 -2.18 2.02
C VAL A 31 3.41 -1.88 1.47
N LEU A 32 2.41 -2.44 2.13
CA LEU A 32 1.02 -2.27 1.73
C LEU A 32 0.29 -1.67 2.93
N HIS A 33 0.03 -0.37 2.86
CA HIS A 33 -0.55 0.36 3.98
C HIS A 33 -1.70 1.22 3.50
N GLN A 34 -2.48 1.69 4.45
CA GLN A 34 -3.69 2.44 4.15
C GLN A 34 -3.42 3.93 4.25
N LEU A 35 -3.90 4.67 3.28
CA LEU A 35 -3.75 6.13 3.29
C LEU A 35 -4.66 6.72 4.35
N VAL A 36 -4.09 7.62 5.16
CA VAL A 36 -4.81 8.25 6.25
C VAL A 36 -5.23 9.66 5.90
N ARG A 37 -4.27 10.47 5.46
CA ARG A 37 -4.56 11.87 5.14
C ARG A 37 -3.43 12.42 4.30
N ARG A 38 -3.71 13.52 3.66
CA ARG A 38 -2.68 14.20 2.89
C ARG A 38 -1.67 14.87 3.80
N ALA A 39 -0.44 14.91 3.32
CA ALA A 39 0.63 15.67 3.95
C ALA A 39 1.03 16.73 2.93
N GLY A 40 0.16 17.73 2.77
CA GLY A 40 0.39 18.72 1.76
C GLY A 40 -0.14 18.27 0.42
N ARG A 41 0.36 18.90 -0.63
CA ARG A 41 -0.14 18.68 -1.97
C ARG A 41 0.42 17.41 -2.60
N ASP A 42 1.65 17.07 -2.27
CA ASP A 42 2.38 16.07 -3.02
C ASP A 42 2.69 14.81 -2.22
N ALA A 43 2.03 14.61 -1.10
CA ALA A 43 2.34 13.47 -0.26
C ALA A 43 1.13 13.03 0.52
N TRP A 44 1.17 11.78 0.93
CA TRP A 44 0.16 11.17 1.77
C TRP A 44 0.83 10.53 2.97
N ILE A 45 0.11 10.49 4.07
CA ILE A 45 0.53 9.76 5.26
C ILE A 45 -0.25 8.46 5.29
N ALA A 46 0.46 7.37 5.47
CA ALA A 46 -0.14 6.04 5.49
C ALA A 46 0.08 5.40 6.85
N LYS A 47 -0.63 4.31 7.08
CA LYS A 47 -0.53 3.58 8.32
C LYS A 47 -0.79 2.11 8.04
N GLY A 48 0.03 1.25 8.63
CA GLY A 48 -0.21 -0.17 8.53
C GLY A 48 -1.48 -0.56 9.27
N ILE A 49 -2.14 -1.58 8.77
CA ILE A 49 -3.46 -1.94 9.27
C ILE A 49 -3.44 -2.25 10.77
N ASN A 50 -2.40 -2.93 11.22
CA ASN A 50 -2.33 -3.30 12.62
C ASN A 50 -1.42 -2.40 13.44
N ASN A 51 -0.99 -1.30 12.88
CA ASN A 51 -0.11 -0.38 13.58
C ASN A 51 -0.92 0.69 14.28
N THR A 52 -0.41 1.14 15.41
CA THR A 52 -1.04 2.23 16.14
C THR A 52 -0.46 3.57 15.74
N HIS A 53 0.63 3.56 14.97
CA HIS A 53 1.32 4.78 14.57
C HIS A 53 1.28 4.92 13.06
N GLU A 54 1.23 6.16 12.61
CA GLU A 54 1.35 6.45 11.21
C GLU A 54 2.79 6.20 10.77
N ASP A 55 2.93 5.92 9.47
CA ASP A 55 4.26 5.69 8.92
C ASP A 55 5.06 6.99 8.98
N ARG A 56 6.36 6.84 9.15
CA ARG A 56 7.24 7.99 9.13
C ARG A 56 7.52 8.48 7.73
N GLU A 57 7.46 7.58 6.77
CA GLU A 57 7.71 7.95 5.39
C GLU A 57 6.41 8.32 4.72
N TYR A 58 6.50 9.28 3.83
CA TYR A 58 5.34 9.72 3.08
C TYR A 58 5.21 8.90 1.80
N VAL A 59 3.98 8.75 1.35
CA VAL A 59 3.70 8.18 0.04
C VAL A 59 3.69 9.33 -0.94
N THR A 60 4.54 9.24 -1.94
CA THR A 60 4.67 10.27 -2.97
C THR A 60 4.50 9.62 -4.32
N GLU A 61 4.40 10.45 -5.35
CA GLU A 61 4.29 9.92 -6.69
C GLU A 61 5.50 9.04 -7.05
N LYS A 62 6.65 9.37 -6.49
CA LYS A 62 7.87 8.63 -6.83
C LYS A 62 7.92 7.24 -6.25
N ASN A 63 7.39 7.06 -5.04
CA ASN A 63 7.49 5.75 -4.40
C ASN A 63 6.20 4.97 -4.43
N LEU A 64 5.15 5.51 -5.00
CA LEU A 64 3.88 4.82 -5.11
C LEU A 64 4.00 3.69 -6.12
N LEU A 65 3.61 2.49 -5.71
CA LEU A 65 3.64 1.34 -6.59
C LEU A 65 2.27 1.09 -7.22
N GLY A 66 1.21 1.36 -6.47
CA GLY A 66 -0.12 1.15 -6.99
C GLY A 66 -1.12 1.01 -5.88
N VAL A 67 -2.38 0.85 -6.25
CA VAL A 67 -3.46 0.64 -5.30
C VAL A 67 -3.76 -0.85 -5.25
N LEU A 68 -4.14 -1.33 -4.09
CA LEU A 68 -4.44 -2.74 -3.92
C LEU A 68 -5.59 -3.13 -4.83
N TYR A 69 -5.35 -4.13 -5.66
CA TYR A 69 -6.37 -4.68 -6.53
C TYR A 69 -6.96 -5.95 -5.94
N THR A 70 -6.09 -6.87 -5.54
CA THR A 70 -6.58 -8.11 -4.98
C THR A 70 -5.46 -8.82 -4.25
N VAL A 71 -5.86 -9.75 -3.41
CA VAL A 71 -4.92 -10.59 -2.67
C VAL A 71 -5.26 -12.02 -3.03
N LEU A 72 -4.26 -12.77 -3.45
CA LEU A 72 -4.44 -14.17 -3.80
C LEU A 72 -3.73 -15.02 -2.77
N TYR A 73 -4.43 -16.00 -2.28
CA TYR A 73 -3.87 -16.95 -1.34
C TYR A 73 -3.65 -18.26 -2.03
N ASN A 74 -2.50 -18.83 -1.81
CA ASN A 74 -2.22 -20.15 -2.35
C ASN A 74 -2.72 -21.18 -1.35
N GLU A 75 -3.85 -21.76 -1.66
CA GLU A 75 -4.44 -22.76 -0.81
C GLU A 75 -4.41 -24.14 -1.45
N ALA A 76 -3.64 -24.29 -2.48
CA ALA A 76 -3.58 -25.56 -3.18
C ALA A 76 -3.21 -26.69 -2.26
N SER A 77 -2.36 -26.42 -1.28
CA SER A 77 -1.94 -27.47 -0.38
C SER A 77 -3.07 -27.94 0.51
N GLU A 78 -4.14 -27.19 0.58
CA GLU A 78 -5.26 -27.53 1.44
C GLU A 78 -6.40 -28.15 0.68
N VAL A 79 -6.31 -28.16 -0.62
CA VAL A 79 -7.35 -28.70 -1.47
C VAL A 79 -7.03 -30.13 -1.79
N ARG A 80 -8.00 -30.97 -1.65
CA ARG A 80 -7.73 -32.41 -1.90
C ARG A 80 -8.42 -32.92 -3.09
#